data_aea309c20b2820a1db37f37f69ba0b43
#
_entry.id   aea309c20b2820a1db37f37f69ba0b43
#
_cell.length_a   1.000
_cell.length_b   1.000
_cell.length_c   1.000
_cell.angle_alpha   90.00
_cell.angle_beta   90.00
_cell.angle_gamma   90.00
#
_symmetry.space_group_name_H-M   'P 1'
#
loop_
_entity.id
_entity.type
_entity.pdbx_description
1 polymer ?
#
loop_
_entity_poly.entity_id
_entity_poly.type
_entity_poly.pdbx_seq_one_letter_code
_entity_poly.pdbx_strand_id
1 'polypeptide(L)'
;MMPDGVLAIGVGGVHTNGREPLNLDSMKPSLSYLSQKGELLDQVSLPDHKLSIRHLAHDGAETVLCGQQYRGEPDEYPALIAMHTRGGEMQDLQAEPEEWARFNHYVASIAATDEWILATSPPGSCYGIWSKSTGKLVELSALPDASGVVVYGDEFRVSSGAGKVVEQRPEESKSTFASGVQWDNHWSRII
;
A
#
# COMPACT_ATOMS: atom_id res chain seq x y z
N MET A 1 10.96 9.58 -1.35
CA MET A 1 11.32 10.80 -2.11
C MET A 1 10.96 10.55 -3.55
N MET A 2 10.27 11.48 -4.17
CA MET A 2 9.88 11.44 -5.60
C MET A 2 11.09 11.70 -6.51
N PRO A 3 11.04 11.32 -7.79
CA PRO A 3 12.15 11.55 -8.73
C PRO A 3 12.55 13.03 -8.91
N ASP A 4 11.61 13.95 -8.76
CA ASP A 4 11.84 15.40 -8.81
C ASP A 4 12.42 15.98 -7.50
N GLY A 5 12.70 15.13 -6.51
CA GLY A 5 13.24 15.51 -5.21
C GLY A 5 12.20 15.97 -4.19
N VAL A 6 10.90 15.98 -4.54
CA VAL A 6 9.82 16.27 -3.60
C VAL A 6 9.67 15.11 -2.60
N LEU A 7 9.37 15.44 -1.35
CA LEU A 7 9.11 14.47 -0.29
C LEU A 7 7.61 14.23 -0.19
N ALA A 8 7.15 13.02 -0.49
CA ALA A 8 5.78 12.59 -0.20
C ALA A 8 5.72 12.00 1.21
N ILE A 9 4.81 12.50 2.03
CA ILE A 9 4.66 12.12 3.44
C ILE A 9 3.21 11.69 3.70
N GLY A 10 3.03 10.43 4.09
CA GLY A 10 1.74 9.92 4.55
C GLY A 10 1.53 10.18 6.03
N VAL A 11 0.44 10.86 6.36
CA VAL A 11 0.01 11.08 7.73
C VAL A 11 -1.16 10.15 8.02
N GLY A 12 -0.99 9.23 8.96
CA GLY A 12 -2.04 8.28 9.35
C GLY A 12 -3.19 8.90 10.14
N GLY A 13 -2.99 10.08 10.72
CA GLY A 13 -4.01 10.85 11.41
C GLY A 13 -4.49 10.26 12.75
N VAL A 14 -3.92 9.16 13.20
CA VAL A 14 -4.33 8.47 14.42
C VAL A 14 -3.38 8.79 15.58
N HIS A 15 -3.95 9.16 16.73
CA HIS A 15 -3.23 9.24 18.00
C HIS A 15 -3.42 7.93 18.76
N THR A 16 -2.36 7.41 19.37
CA THR A 16 -2.43 6.13 20.09
C THR A 16 -1.83 6.22 21.48
N ASN A 17 -2.38 5.41 22.41
CA ASN A 17 -1.72 5.04 23.64
C ASN A 17 -1.30 3.57 23.51
N GLY A 18 0.00 3.33 23.28
CA GLY A 18 0.46 2.03 22.84
C GLY A 18 -0.16 1.65 21.48
N ARG A 19 -1.01 0.62 21.44
CA ARG A 19 -1.74 0.18 20.24
C ARG A 19 -3.21 0.65 20.21
N GLU A 20 -3.70 1.25 21.29
CA GLU A 20 -5.08 1.71 21.42
C GLU A 20 -5.24 3.08 20.75
N PRO A 21 -6.13 3.23 19.75
CA PRO A 21 -6.42 4.53 19.13
C PRO A 21 -7.26 5.40 20.05
N LEU A 22 -6.95 6.69 20.13
CA LEU A 22 -7.61 7.65 21.02
C LEU A 22 -8.52 8.64 20.30
N ASN A 23 -8.47 8.74 18.97
CA ASN A 23 -9.13 9.80 18.21
C ASN A 23 -9.80 9.31 16.92
N LEU A 24 -10.39 8.11 16.93
CA LEU A 24 -10.99 7.52 15.73
C LEU A 24 -12.02 8.44 15.05
N ASP A 25 -12.85 9.13 15.84
CA ASP A 25 -13.88 10.05 15.31
C ASP A 25 -13.32 11.39 14.79
N SER A 26 -12.06 11.68 15.05
CA SER A 26 -11.39 12.93 14.68
C SER A 26 -10.05 12.74 13.98
N MET A 27 -9.84 11.57 13.38
CA MET A 27 -8.66 11.31 12.57
C MET A 27 -8.60 12.28 11.37
N LYS A 28 -7.39 12.68 10.99
CA LYS A 28 -7.13 13.56 9.84
C LYS A 28 -6.00 12.98 8.99
N PRO A 29 -6.26 11.87 8.31
CA PRO A 29 -5.27 11.27 7.42
C PRO A 29 -5.05 12.19 6.21
N SER A 30 -3.80 12.32 5.78
CA SER A 30 -3.44 13.14 4.63
C SER A 30 -2.18 12.66 3.95
N LEU A 31 -2.06 12.97 2.67
CA LEU A 31 -0.83 12.89 1.91
C LEU A 31 -0.32 14.32 1.69
N SER A 32 0.90 14.59 2.12
CA SER A 32 1.54 15.90 2.02
C SER A 32 2.77 15.84 1.14
N TYR A 33 2.99 16.87 0.36
CA TYR A 33 4.17 17.04 -0.49
C TYR A 33 5.00 18.19 0.03
N LEU A 34 6.26 17.92 0.35
CA LEU A 34 7.17 18.93 0.86
C LEU A 34 8.36 19.12 -0.10
N SER A 35 8.87 20.35 -0.16
CA SER A 35 10.17 20.61 -0.77
C SER A 35 11.29 19.94 0.06
N GLN A 36 12.49 19.84 -0.50
CA GLN A 36 13.68 19.39 0.24
C GLN A 36 14.04 20.28 1.44
N LYS A 37 13.49 21.50 1.48
CA LYS A 37 13.65 22.43 2.61
C LYS A 37 12.54 22.30 3.65
N GLY A 38 11.57 21.38 3.45
CA GLY A 38 10.43 21.18 4.34
C GLY A 38 9.27 22.16 4.13
N GLU A 39 9.24 22.90 3.02
CA GLU A 39 8.12 23.79 2.69
C GLU A 39 6.96 22.96 2.15
N LEU A 40 5.74 23.19 2.63
CA LEU A 40 4.54 22.53 2.14
C LEU A 40 4.23 23.00 0.71
N LEU A 41 4.21 22.07 -0.22
CA LEU A 41 3.91 22.32 -1.63
C LEU A 41 2.45 21.99 -1.98
N ASP A 42 1.93 20.89 -1.40
CA ASP A 42 0.58 20.41 -1.64
C ASP A 42 0.15 19.48 -0.51
N GLN A 43 -1.15 19.36 -0.27
CA GLN A 43 -1.71 18.43 0.71
C GLN A 43 -3.11 18.01 0.30
N VAL A 44 -3.38 16.71 0.34
CA VAL A 44 -4.70 16.15 0.08
C VAL A 44 -5.11 15.25 1.25
N SER A 45 -6.37 15.38 1.67
CA SER A 45 -6.98 14.52 2.68
C SER A 45 -7.51 13.24 2.02
N LEU A 46 -7.56 12.15 2.78
CA LEU A 46 -8.27 10.96 2.34
C LEU A 46 -9.79 11.19 2.34
N PRO A 47 -10.55 10.52 1.45
CA PRO A 47 -12.01 10.70 1.36
C PRO A 47 -12.74 10.22 2.63
N ASP A 48 -12.24 9.20 3.29
CA ASP A 48 -12.76 8.71 4.57
C ASP A 48 -11.73 8.96 5.70
N HIS A 49 -12.16 9.67 6.75
CA HIS A 49 -11.30 9.99 7.90
C HIS A 49 -10.89 8.74 8.71
N LYS A 50 -11.59 7.61 8.57
CA LYS A 50 -11.26 6.33 9.22
C LYS A 50 -10.19 5.54 8.48
N LEU A 51 -9.80 5.95 7.27
CA LEU A 51 -8.63 5.42 6.56
C LEU A 51 -7.34 6.04 7.12
N SER A 52 -6.33 5.23 7.35
CA SER A 52 -5.04 5.67 7.89
C SER A 52 -3.92 5.23 6.95
N ILE A 53 -3.15 6.18 6.42
CA ILE A 53 -2.00 5.86 5.54
C ILE A 53 -0.94 5.11 6.36
N ARG A 54 -0.48 3.97 5.85
CA ARG A 54 0.49 3.08 6.49
C ARG A 54 1.77 2.92 5.70
N HIS A 55 1.65 2.81 4.40
CA HIS A 55 2.79 2.63 3.51
C HIS A 55 2.64 3.48 2.25
N LEU A 56 3.74 4.03 1.77
CA LEU A 56 3.80 4.78 0.54
C LEU A 56 4.77 4.12 -0.44
N ALA A 57 4.40 4.16 -1.71
CA ALA A 57 5.29 3.93 -2.82
C ALA A 57 5.10 5.01 -3.88
N HIS A 58 5.98 5.09 -4.86
CA HIS A 58 5.78 5.87 -6.08
C HIS A 58 6.04 4.98 -7.29
N ASP A 59 5.48 5.34 -8.41
CA ASP A 59 5.55 4.58 -9.65
C ASP A 59 6.84 4.83 -10.47
N GLY A 60 7.82 5.48 -9.87
CA GLY A 60 9.04 5.91 -10.59
C GLY A 60 8.86 7.23 -11.34
N ALA A 61 7.66 7.80 -11.39
CA ALA A 61 7.30 9.06 -12.03
C ALA A 61 6.63 10.02 -11.02
N GLU A 62 5.41 10.48 -11.29
CA GLU A 62 4.75 11.54 -10.52
C GLU A 62 3.65 11.01 -9.58
N THR A 63 3.26 9.74 -9.70
CA THR A 63 2.16 9.16 -8.93
C THR A 63 2.65 8.54 -7.62
N VAL A 64 2.03 8.94 -6.53
CA VAL A 64 2.19 8.34 -5.20
C VAL A 64 1.06 7.35 -4.95
N LEU A 65 1.41 6.21 -4.38
CA LEU A 65 0.52 5.15 -3.97
C LEU A 65 0.43 5.12 -2.46
N CYS A 66 -0.79 5.09 -1.93
CA CYS A 66 -1.08 5.04 -0.50
C CYS A 66 -1.69 3.70 -0.14
N GLY A 67 -0.95 2.86 0.60
CA GLY A 67 -1.50 1.70 1.28
C GLY A 67 -2.07 2.11 2.64
N GLN A 68 -3.27 1.66 2.96
CA GLN A 68 -4.07 2.19 4.06
C GLN A 68 -4.53 1.09 5.02
N GLN A 69 -4.92 1.52 6.21
CA GLN A 69 -5.65 0.72 7.19
C GLN A 69 -7.00 1.38 7.45
N TYR A 70 -8.08 0.62 7.36
CA TYR A 70 -9.40 1.07 7.77
C TYR A 70 -9.62 0.81 9.28
N ARG A 71 -10.18 1.80 9.95
CA ARG A 71 -10.47 1.76 11.39
C ARG A 71 -11.92 2.09 11.71
N GLY A 72 -12.82 1.85 10.75
CA GLY A 72 -14.26 1.99 10.90
C GLY A 72 -14.95 0.68 11.28
N GLU A 73 -16.17 0.49 10.80
CA GLU A 73 -17.00 -0.66 11.13
C GLU A 73 -16.43 -1.95 10.54
N PRO A 74 -16.48 -3.07 11.29
CA PRO A 74 -15.82 -4.32 10.88
C PRO A 74 -16.45 -5.00 9.66
N ASP A 75 -17.66 -4.62 9.27
CA ASP A 75 -18.42 -5.13 8.12
C ASP A 75 -18.41 -4.18 6.91
N GLU A 76 -17.71 -3.06 7.00
CA GLU A 76 -17.45 -2.15 5.88
C GLU A 76 -16.10 -2.43 5.26
N TYR A 77 -16.03 -2.49 3.93
CA TYR A 77 -14.83 -2.84 3.17
C TYR A 77 -14.50 -1.77 2.11
N PRO A 78 -14.05 -0.58 2.52
CA PRO A 78 -13.64 0.46 1.60
C PRO A 78 -12.38 0.08 0.83
N ALA A 79 -12.08 0.80 -0.24
CA ALA A 79 -10.80 0.70 -0.92
C ALA A 79 -9.65 1.02 0.05
N LEU A 80 -8.65 0.15 0.09
CA LEU A 80 -7.49 0.29 0.99
C LEU A 80 -6.24 0.82 0.26
N ILE A 81 -6.37 1.14 -1.03
CA ILE A 81 -5.28 1.67 -1.83
C ILE A 81 -5.81 2.83 -2.65
N ALA A 82 -5.07 3.93 -2.62
CA ALA A 82 -5.34 5.09 -3.45
C ALA A 82 -4.09 5.54 -4.19
N MET A 83 -4.29 6.21 -5.31
CA MET A 83 -3.26 6.88 -6.11
C MET A 83 -3.47 8.38 -6.07
N HIS A 84 -2.38 9.14 -6.10
CA HIS A 84 -2.43 10.60 -6.21
C HIS A 84 -1.26 11.13 -7.03
N THR A 85 -1.57 11.98 -8.00
CA THR A 85 -0.60 12.84 -8.69
C THR A 85 -0.78 14.27 -8.18
N ARG A 86 0.30 14.92 -7.81
CA ARG A 86 0.28 16.26 -7.20
C ARG A 86 -0.52 17.26 -8.07
N GLY A 87 -1.43 17.99 -7.41
CA GLY A 87 -2.37 18.91 -8.06
C GLY A 87 -3.64 18.25 -8.62
N GLY A 88 -3.77 16.93 -8.52
CA GLY A 88 -4.97 16.17 -8.89
C GLY A 88 -5.83 15.80 -7.68
N GLU A 89 -6.78 14.91 -7.91
CA GLU A 89 -7.61 14.30 -6.87
C GLU A 89 -7.07 12.92 -6.46
N MET A 90 -7.36 12.49 -5.23
CA MET A 90 -7.11 11.14 -4.77
C MET A 90 -8.02 10.17 -5.51
N GLN A 91 -7.46 9.10 -6.05
CA GLN A 91 -8.17 8.09 -6.83
C GLN A 91 -8.02 6.73 -6.16
N ASP A 92 -9.15 6.16 -5.72
CA ASP A 92 -9.16 4.82 -5.14
C ASP A 92 -8.99 3.74 -6.22
N LEU A 93 -8.22 2.70 -5.90
CA LEU A 93 -8.16 1.51 -6.72
C LEU A 93 -9.43 0.68 -6.54
N GLN A 94 -9.81 -0.04 -7.58
CA GLN A 94 -11.07 -0.78 -7.67
C GLN A 94 -10.86 -2.27 -7.43
N ALA A 95 -11.70 -2.83 -6.58
CA ALA A 95 -11.92 -4.25 -6.39
C ALA A 95 -13.34 -4.45 -5.85
N GLU A 96 -13.87 -5.67 -5.92
CA GLU A 96 -15.17 -5.99 -5.33
C GLU A 96 -15.09 -5.98 -3.79
N PRO A 97 -16.20 -5.68 -3.07
CA PRO A 97 -16.19 -5.65 -1.60
C PRO A 97 -15.66 -6.93 -0.96
N GLU A 98 -15.96 -8.09 -1.53
CA GLU A 98 -15.47 -9.39 -1.06
C GLU A 98 -13.95 -9.56 -1.24
N GLU A 99 -13.37 -8.91 -2.24
CA GLU A 99 -11.94 -8.89 -2.49
C GLU A 99 -11.25 -7.96 -1.48
N TRP A 100 -11.81 -6.77 -1.21
CA TRP A 100 -11.34 -5.90 -0.14
C TRP A 100 -11.44 -6.55 1.24
N ALA A 101 -12.50 -7.31 1.50
CA ALA A 101 -12.66 -8.06 2.75
C ALA A 101 -11.50 -9.03 3.01
N ARG A 102 -10.88 -9.60 1.95
CA ARG A 102 -9.71 -10.47 2.06
C ARG A 102 -8.49 -9.77 2.61
N PHE A 103 -8.38 -8.45 2.49
CA PHE A 103 -7.29 -7.65 3.08
C PHE A 103 -7.44 -7.40 4.58
N ASN A 104 -8.56 -7.80 5.18
CA ASN A 104 -8.83 -7.64 6.61
C ASN A 104 -8.46 -6.22 7.11
N HIS A 105 -8.95 -5.20 6.40
CA HIS A 105 -8.79 -3.77 6.69
C HIS A 105 -7.35 -3.23 6.72
N TYR A 106 -6.36 -3.96 6.18
CA TYR A 106 -4.97 -3.55 6.31
C TYR A 106 -4.12 -3.84 5.07
N VAL A 107 -3.42 -2.82 4.60
CA VAL A 107 -2.31 -2.92 3.64
C VAL A 107 -0.99 -2.66 4.37
N ALA A 108 -0.09 -3.64 4.33
CA ALA A 108 1.20 -3.57 5.01
C ALA A 108 2.31 -2.98 4.13
N SER A 109 2.35 -3.39 2.87
CA SER A 109 3.37 -2.96 1.93
C SER A 109 2.77 -2.78 0.54
N ILE A 110 3.30 -1.84 -0.22
CA ILE A 110 2.86 -1.54 -1.59
C ILE A 110 4.07 -1.19 -2.45
N ALA A 111 4.06 -1.63 -3.71
CA ALA A 111 5.06 -1.29 -4.71
C ALA A 111 4.41 -1.18 -6.10
N ALA A 112 5.07 -0.49 -7.02
CA ALA A 112 4.60 -0.37 -8.40
C ALA A 112 5.72 -0.53 -9.41
N THR A 113 5.37 -1.08 -10.56
CA THR A 113 6.10 -0.99 -11.82
C THR A 113 5.45 0.07 -12.71
N ASP A 114 5.85 0.16 -13.95
CA ASP A 114 5.23 1.07 -14.93
C ASP A 114 3.75 0.75 -15.18
N GLU A 115 3.38 -0.54 -15.14
CA GLU A 115 2.03 -1.02 -15.52
C GLU A 115 1.21 -1.56 -14.33
N TRP A 116 1.86 -2.00 -13.25
CA TRP A 116 1.23 -2.77 -12.19
C TRP A 116 1.47 -2.21 -10.81
N ILE A 117 0.53 -2.44 -9.92
CA ILE A 117 0.62 -2.14 -8.49
C ILE A 117 0.39 -3.43 -7.73
N LEU A 118 1.26 -3.75 -6.77
CA LEU A 118 1.08 -4.88 -5.87
C LEU A 118 1.02 -4.39 -4.42
N ALA A 119 0.05 -4.90 -3.67
CA ALA A 119 -0.10 -4.63 -2.25
C ALA A 119 -0.32 -5.92 -1.44
N THR A 120 0.20 -5.94 -0.22
CA THR A 120 0.18 -7.10 0.68
C THR A 120 -0.66 -6.85 1.91
N SER A 121 -1.23 -7.92 2.46
CA SER A 121 -1.94 -7.92 3.73
C SER A 121 -1.56 -9.14 4.59
N PRO A 122 -0.75 -8.99 5.62
CA PRO A 122 -0.45 -10.07 6.56
C PRO A 122 -1.70 -10.61 7.26
N PRO A 123 -2.59 -9.77 7.87
CA PRO A 123 -3.79 -10.28 8.51
C PRO A 123 -4.78 -10.91 7.53
N GLY A 124 -4.78 -10.45 6.26
CA GLY A 124 -5.58 -11.05 5.19
C GLY A 124 -4.96 -12.30 4.60
N SER A 125 -3.68 -12.58 4.90
CA SER A 125 -2.91 -13.68 4.30
C SER A 125 -3.00 -13.69 2.78
N CYS A 126 -2.89 -12.50 2.15
CA CYS A 126 -3.01 -12.33 0.71
C CYS A 126 -2.17 -11.17 0.18
N TYR A 127 -2.02 -11.14 -1.12
CA TYR A 127 -1.61 -9.96 -1.87
C TYR A 127 -2.50 -9.80 -3.10
N GLY A 128 -2.68 -8.58 -3.55
CA GLY A 128 -3.41 -8.25 -4.77
C GLY A 128 -2.53 -7.52 -5.77
N ILE A 129 -2.87 -7.65 -7.05
CA ILE A 129 -2.23 -6.95 -8.16
C ILE A 129 -3.29 -6.16 -8.92
N TRP A 130 -3.04 -4.88 -9.14
CA TRP A 130 -3.90 -3.99 -9.90
C TRP A 130 -3.21 -3.52 -11.17
N SER A 131 -3.99 -3.38 -12.25
CA SER A 131 -3.55 -2.64 -13.43
C SER A 131 -3.54 -1.15 -13.13
N LYS A 132 -2.39 -0.50 -13.30
CA LYS A 132 -2.24 0.94 -13.05
C LYS A 132 -3.07 1.79 -14.02
N SER A 133 -3.21 1.35 -15.27
CA SER A 133 -3.96 2.08 -16.30
C SER A 133 -5.48 2.07 -16.07
N THR A 134 -6.02 0.99 -15.51
CA THR A 134 -7.47 0.86 -15.27
C THR A 134 -7.87 1.05 -13.82
N GLY A 135 -6.91 0.99 -12.89
CA GLY A 135 -7.15 0.99 -11.46
C GLY A 135 -7.84 -0.28 -10.92
N LYS A 136 -8.04 -1.31 -11.75
CA LYS A 136 -8.79 -2.52 -11.39
C LYS A 136 -7.89 -3.63 -10.88
N LEU A 137 -8.39 -4.38 -9.90
CA LEU A 137 -7.78 -5.63 -9.46
C LEU A 137 -7.77 -6.64 -10.61
N VAL A 138 -6.62 -7.27 -10.85
CA VAL A 138 -6.44 -8.32 -11.87
C VAL A 138 -6.09 -9.67 -11.27
N GLU A 139 -5.48 -9.68 -10.08
CA GLU A 139 -5.13 -10.90 -9.38
C GLU A 139 -5.25 -10.71 -7.86
N LEU A 140 -5.81 -11.70 -7.18
CA LEU A 140 -5.82 -11.82 -5.72
C LEU A 140 -5.30 -13.20 -5.33
N SER A 141 -4.12 -13.23 -4.72
CA SER A 141 -3.40 -14.46 -4.40
C SER A 141 -3.24 -14.67 -2.90
N ALA A 142 -3.43 -15.92 -2.46
CA ALA A 142 -3.17 -16.31 -1.09
C ALA A 142 -1.67 -16.46 -0.82
N LEU A 143 -1.21 -15.83 0.25
CA LEU A 143 0.14 -16.00 0.80
C LEU A 143 0.05 -15.79 2.31
N PRO A 144 0.23 -16.84 3.15
CA PRO A 144 0.18 -16.69 4.59
C PRO A 144 1.16 -15.63 5.07
N ASP A 145 0.66 -14.68 5.86
CA ASP A 145 1.44 -13.56 6.39
C ASP A 145 2.21 -12.80 5.30
N ALA A 146 1.50 -12.42 4.22
CA ALA A 146 2.06 -11.66 3.11
C ALA A 146 2.52 -10.27 3.60
N SER A 147 3.81 -10.05 3.69
CA SER A 147 4.43 -8.96 4.43
C SER A 147 4.98 -7.86 3.52
N GLY A 148 6.27 -7.88 3.21
CA GLY A 148 6.93 -6.86 2.40
C GLY A 148 6.82 -7.12 0.90
N VAL A 149 6.83 -6.07 0.09
CA VAL A 149 6.99 -6.17 -1.36
C VAL A 149 8.06 -5.20 -1.86
N VAL A 150 8.81 -5.63 -2.87
CA VAL A 150 9.80 -4.82 -3.58
C VAL A 150 9.78 -5.15 -5.06
N VAL A 151 10.09 -4.16 -5.90
CA VAL A 151 10.31 -4.36 -7.34
C VAL A 151 11.78 -4.70 -7.59
N TYR A 152 12.02 -5.74 -8.38
CA TYR A 152 13.34 -6.12 -8.87
C TYR A 152 13.29 -6.38 -10.38
N GLY A 153 13.85 -5.45 -11.16
CA GLY A 153 13.63 -5.42 -12.60
C GLY A 153 12.17 -5.10 -12.92
N ASP A 154 11.51 -6.02 -13.59
CA ASP A 154 10.09 -5.97 -14.01
C ASP A 154 9.18 -6.90 -13.18
N GLU A 155 9.72 -7.52 -12.13
CA GLU A 155 9.00 -8.43 -11.26
C GLU A 155 8.81 -7.89 -9.84
N PHE A 156 7.76 -8.34 -9.18
CA PHE A 156 7.57 -8.17 -7.75
C PHE A 156 8.18 -9.32 -6.98
N ARG A 157 8.83 -9.01 -5.86
CA ARG A 157 9.22 -9.98 -4.85
C ARG A 157 8.43 -9.71 -3.59
N VAL A 158 7.66 -10.71 -3.17
CA VAL A 158 6.78 -10.63 -2.00
C VAL A 158 7.32 -11.55 -0.92
N SER A 159 7.55 -10.99 0.26
CA SER A 159 7.97 -11.76 1.44
C SER A 159 6.77 -12.21 2.28
N SER A 160 6.98 -13.25 3.06
CA SER A 160 6.00 -13.81 3.99
C SER A 160 6.64 -14.06 5.35
N GLY A 161 5.98 -13.64 6.42
CA GLY A 161 6.39 -13.98 7.79
C GLY A 161 6.40 -15.50 8.06
N ALA A 162 5.73 -16.28 7.21
CA ALA A 162 5.78 -17.75 7.23
C ALA A 162 7.05 -18.32 6.51
N GLY A 163 8.06 -17.50 6.23
CA GLY A 163 9.34 -17.94 5.66
C GLY A 163 9.29 -18.27 4.18
N LYS A 164 8.43 -17.59 3.41
CA LYS A 164 8.33 -17.74 1.96
C LYS A 164 8.69 -16.46 1.24
N VAL A 165 9.17 -16.60 0.00
CA VAL A 165 9.32 -15.52 -0.97
C VAL A 165 8.60 -15.93 -2.24
N VAL A 166 7.79 -15.03 -2.80
CA VAL A 166 7.14 -15.19 -4.09
C VAL A 166 7.79 -14.22 -5.06
N GLU A 167 8.19 -14.71 -6.23
CA GLU A 167 8.53 -13.90 -7.39
C GLU A 167 7.34 -13.93 -8.33
N GLN A 168 6.84 -12.77 -8.68
CA GLN A 168 5.59 -12.59 -9.42
C GLN A 168 5.79 -11.57 -10.54
N ARG A 169 5.56 -12.01 -11.77
CA ARG A 169 5.24 -11.13 -12.90
C ARG A 169 3.75 -11.22 -13.14
N PRO A 170 3.03 -10.11 -13.19
CA PRO A 170 1.60 -10.13 -13.51
C PRO A 170 1.34 -10.83 -14.83
N GLU A 171 0.23 -11.59 -14.90
CA GLU A 171 -0.18 -12.39 -16.07
C GLU A 171 0.78 -13.54 -16.45
N GLU A 172 1.85 -13.76 -15.68
CA GLU A 172 2.77 -14.88 -15.85
C GLU A 172 2.70 -15.86 -14.67
N SER A 173 3.40 -17.00 -14.82
CA SER A 173 3.52 -17.96 -13.72
C SER A 173 4.40 -17.39 -12.59
N LYS A 174 3.95 -17.57 -11.35
CA LYS A 174 4.72 -17.22 -10.16
C LYS A 174 5.59 -18.35 -9.70
N SER A 175 6.75 -18.03 -9.13
CA SER A 175 7.59 -18.97 -8.39
C SER A 175 7.53 -18.68 -6.89
N THR A 176 7.58 -19.74 -6.08
CA THR A 176 7.58 -19.62 -4.63
C THR A 176 8.68 -20.52 -4.05
N PHE A 177 9.47 -19.96 -3.14
CA PHE A 177 10.55 -20.72 -2.47
C PHE A 177 10.57 -20.43 -0.97
N ALA A 178 11.06 -21.40 -0.20
CA ALA A 178 11.31 -21.23 1.21
C ALA A 178 12.57 -20.39 1.42
N SER A 179 12.52 -19.39 2.28
CA SER A 179 13.65 -18.52 2.58
C SER A 179 14.42 -18.91 3.85
N GLY A 180 13.84 -19.73 4.72
CA GLY A 180 14.39 -20.04 6.04
C GLY A 180 14.40 -18.84 7.02
N VAL A 181 13.86 -17.70 6.63
CA VAL A 181 13.79 -16.46 7.40
C VAL A 181 12.33 -16.04 7.52
N GLN A 182 11.94 -15.59 8.70
CA GLN A 182 10.65 -14.91 8.91
C GLN A 182 10.82 -13.44 8.55
N TRP A 183 10.02 -12.95 7.60
CA TRP A 183 10.10 -11.60 7.07
C TRP A 183 9.09 -10.69 7.74
N ASP A 184 9.43 -9.40 7.87
CA ASP A 184 8.54 -8.35 8.36
C ASP A 184 7.97 -7.51 7.20
N ASN A 185 7.15 -6.52 7.54
CA ASN A 185 6.31 -5.73 6.62
C ASN A 185 7.08 -4.82 5.65
N HIS A 186 8.34 -4.50 5.95
CA HIS A 186 9.11 -3.57 5.13
C HIS A 186 10.29 -4.24 4.48
N TRP A 187 10.32 -4.17 3.17
CA TRP A 187 11.40 -4.68 2.37
C TRP A 187 11.92 -3.56 1.45
N SER A 188 13.21 -3.34 1.45
CA SER A 188 13.85 -2.30 0.65
C SER A 188 15.01 -2.88 -0.14
N ARG A 189 15.15 -2.43 -1.38
CA ARG A 189 16.31 -2.74 -2.20
C ARG A 189 17.46 -1.84 -1.76
N ILE A 190 18.61 -2.41 -1.47
CA ILE A 190 19.87 -1.69 -1.32
C ILE A 190 20.49 -1.58 -2.72
N ILE A 191 20.78 -0.37 -3.15
CA ILE A 191 21.41 -0.06 -4.44
C ILE A 191 22.92 0.06 -4.23
#